data_0c429e73a527f4fca8249a3c1924d8b1
#
_entry.id   0c429e73a527f4fca8249a3c1924d8b1
#
_cell.length_a   1.000
_cell.length_b   1.000
_cell.length_c   1.000
_cell.angle_alpha   90.00
_cell.angle_beta   90.00
_cell.angle_gamma   90.00
#
_symmetry.space_group_name_H-M   'P 1'
#
loop_
_entity.id
_entity.type
_entity.pdbx_description
1 polymer ?
#
loop_
_entity_poly.entity_id
_entity_poly.type
_entity_poly.pdbx_seq_one_letter_code
_entity_poly.pdbx_strand_id
1 'polypeptide(L)'
;MDKKRERGTREIYTGAGTIFGVSGGVMEAALRTAYFVLSGEELKNADIEIVRGHNNAIVEATIPVPIKAKGGQTVDIRICVVNGANQGLEEVLHRVRLDKNRYHFIEVMNCPGGCVNGGGQPVQPVGTAWLNPTLPLPLRA
;
A
#
# COMPACT_ATOMS: atom_id res chain seq x y z
N MET A 1 5.50 33.05 19.36
CA MET A 1 5.20 31.95 18.42
C MET A 1 4.12 31.10 19.02
N ASP A 2 2.96 31.10 18.45
CA ASP A 2 1.72 30.64 19.09
C ASP A 2 1.64 29.10 19.01
N LYS A 3 1.68 28.43 20.15
CA LYS A 3 1.54 26.96 20.29
C LYS A 3 0.25 26.39 19.68
N LYS A 4 -0.74 27.23 19.39
CA LYS A 4 -1.97 26.84 18.71
C LYS A 4 -1.80 26.57 17.22
N ARG A 5 -0.82 27.20 16.55
CA ARG A 5 -0.56 26.99 15.13
C ARG A 5 0.11 25.65 14.84
N GLU A 6 0.93 25.15 15.77
CA GLU A 6 1.60 23.85 15.62
C GLU A 6 0.64 22.66 15.81
N ARG A 7 -0.44 22.79 16.60
CA ARG A 7 -1.43 21.72 16.75
C ARG A 7 -2.35 21.59 15.52
N GLY A 8 -2.73 22.68 14.89
CA GLY A 8 -3.59 22.67 13.71
C GLY A 8 -2.96 22.03 12.48
N THR A 9 -1.63 22.08 12.34
CA THR A 9 -0.91 21.46 11.21
C THR A 9 -0.68 19.97 11.40
N ARG A 10 -0.67 19.45 12.64
CA ARG A 10 -0.53 18.00 12.91
C ARG A 10 -1.81 17.21 12.69
N GLU A 11 -2.97 17.83 12.85
CA GLU A 11 -4.27 17.16 12.69
C GLU A 11 -4.69 16.97 11.24
N ILE A 12 -4.04 17.66 10.29
CA ILE A 12 -4.38 17.60 8.86
C ILE A 12 -3.62 16.47 8.13
N TYR A 13 -2.54 15.92 8.71
CA TYR A 13 -1.70 14.93 8.06
C TYR A 13 -1.86 13.56 8.72
N THR A 14 -2.49 12.64 8.02
CA THR A 14 -2.60 11.25 8.47
C THR A 14 -1.42 10.43 7.97
N GLY A 15 -0.99 9.39 8.73
CA GLY A 15 0.04 8.47 8.26
C GLY A 15 -0.32 7.80 6.94
N ALA A 16 -1.61 7.57 6.68
CA ALA A 16 -2.12 7.09 5.41
C ALA A 16 -1.77 8.03 4.24
N GLY A 17 -1.96 9.34 4.41
CA GLY A 17 -1.63 10.34 3.39
C GLY A 17 -0.13 10.33 3.00
N THR A 18 0.73 9.98 3.95
CA THR A 18 2.17 9.91 3.71
C THR A 18 2.55 8.77 2.76
N ILE A 19 1.86 7.62 2.85
CA ILE A 19 2.21 6.41 2.10
C ILE A 19 1.44 6.27 0.78
N PHE A 20 0.42 7.08 0.52
CA PHE A 20 -0.43 6.97 -0.68
C PHE A 20 0.33 7.11 -2.00
N GLY A 21 1.39 7.89 -2.01
CA GLY A 21 2.21 8.11 -3.21
C GLY A 21 3.08 6.92 -3.62
N VAL A 22 3.24 5.93 -2.75
CA VAL A 22 4.09 4.75 -2.97
C VAL A 22 3.24 3.56 -3.38
N SER A 23 3.75 2.72 -4.29
CA SER A 23 3.08 1.48 -4.69
C SER A 23 2.83 0.57 -3.47
N GLY A 24 1.60 0.13 -3.31
CA GLY A 24 1.13 -0.62 -2.13
C GLY A 24 0.71 0.26 -0.95
N GLY A 25 0.90 1.58 -1.01
CA GLY A 25 0.59 2.48 0.11
C GLY A 25 -0.91 2.68 0.33
N VAL A 26 -1.68 2.78 -0.74
CA VAL A 26 -3.15 2.88 -0.66
C VAL A 26 -3.72 1.54 -0.16
N MET A 27 -3.19 0.42 -0.66
CA MET A 27 -3.56 -0.91 -0.20
C MET A 27 -3.29 -1.09 1.30
N GLU A 28 -2.11 -0.71 1.77
CA GLU A 28 -1.76 -0.78 3.19
C GLU A 28 -2.74 0.04 4.04
N ALA A 29 -3.03 1.28 3.65
CA ALA A 29 -3.95 2.14 4.38
C ALA A 29 -5.38 1.57 4.40
N ALA A 30 -5.85 1.03 3.27
CA ALA A 30 -7.16 0.40 3.16
C ALA A 30 -7.26 -0.86 4.03
N LEU A 31 -6.23 -1.72 4.01
CA LEU A 31 -6.18 -2.93 4.83
C LEU A 31 -6.15 -2.62 6.34
N ARG A 32 -5.36 -1.63 6.77
CA ARG A 32 -5.35 -1.19 8.18
C ARG A 32 -6.71 -0.72 8.63
N THR A 33 -7.37 0.08 7.80
CA THR A 33 -8.73 0.58 8.11
C THR A 33 -9.74 -0.55 8.15
N ALA A 34 -9.75 -1.43 7.15
CA ALA A 34 -10.66 -2.56 7.07
C ALA A 34 -10.46 -3.53 8.24
N TYR A 35 -9.20 -3.85 8.56
CA TYR A 35 -8.85 -4.70 9.69
C TYR A 35 -9.38 -4.13 11.00
N PHE A 36 -9.13 -2.85 11.27
CA PHE A 36 -9.62 -2.17 12.47
C PHE A 36 -11.14 -2.17 12.57
N VAL A 37 -11.83 -1.87 11.47
CA VAL A 37 -13.31 -1.84 11.45
C VAL A 37 -13.91 -3.22 11.69
N LEU A 38 -13.30 -4.27 11.14
CA LEU A 38 -13.83 -5.63 11.22
C LEU A 38 -13.46 -6.37 12.51
N SER A 39 -12.24 -6.19 12.99
CA SER A 39 -11.70 -6.87 14.17
C SER A 39 -11.83 -6.04 15.45
N GLY A 40 -11.79 -4.71 15.34
CA GLY A 40 -11.63 -3.78 16.47
C GLY A 40 -10.20 -3.67 16.98
N GLU A 41 -9.23 -4.24 16.27
CA GLU A 41 -7.80 -4.26 16.63
C GLU A 41 -6.95 -3.67 15.51
N GLU A 42 -5.75 -3.21 15.86
CA GLU A 42 -4.80 -2.69 14.86
C GLU A 42 -4.06 -3.84 14.17
N LEU A 43 -3.92 -3.73 12.84
CA LEU A 43 -3.11 -4.65 12.04
C LEU A 43 -1.63 -4.45 12.34
N LYS A 44 -0.94 -5.52 12.73
CA LYS A 44 0.50 -5.48 13.06
C LYS A 44 1.34 -5.21 11.80
N ASN A 45 2.46 -4.52 11.97
CA ASN A 45 3.34 -4.19 10.85
C ASN A 45 3.87 -5.43 10.13
N ALA A 46 4.24 -6.48 10.87
CA ALA A 46 4.74 -7.73 10.29
C ALA A 46 3.76 -8.41 9.31
N ASP A 47 2.45 -8.26 9.55
CA ASP A 47 1.42 -8.89 8.73
C ASP A 47 1.17 -8.16 7.40
N ILE A 48 1.65 -6.92 7.28
CA ILE A 48 1.40 -6.06 6.12
C ILE A 48 2.70 -5.67 5.38
N GLU A 49 3.84 -6.04 5.88
CA GLU A 49 5.16 -5.67 5.32
C GLU A 49 5.33 -6.13 3.87
N ILE A 50 4.65 -7.21 3.49
CA ILE A 50 4.66 -7.75 2.12
C ILE A 50 3.97 -6.84 1.10
N VAL A 51 3.10 -5.93 1.54
CA VAL A 51 2.23 -5.16 0.62
C VAL A 51 2.96 -4.00 -0.02
N ARG A 52 3.90 -3.39 0.68
CA ARG A 52 4.60 -2.17 0.27
C ARG A 52 6.12 -2.37 0.25
N GLY A 53 6.77 -1.68 -0.67
CA GLY A 53 8.24 -1.66 -0.70
C GLY A 53 8.88 -2.69 -1.62
N HIS A 54 8.11 -3.38 -2.44
CA HIS A 54 8.60 -4.35 -3.39
C HIS A 54 8.69 -3.76 -4.80
N ASN A 55 9.75 -4.13 -5.54
CA ASN A 55 9.93 -3.76 -6.94
C ASN A 55 9.30 -4.77 -7.91
N ASN A 56 8.58 -5.75 -7.40
CA ASN A 56 7.88 -6.72 -8.23
C ASN A 56 6.70 -6.04 -8.96
N ALA A 57 6.53 -6.36 -10.23
CA ALA A 57 5.42 -5.85 -11.05
C ALA A 57 4.05 -6.21 -10.46
N ILE A 58 3.95 -7.37 -9.83
CA ILE A 58 2.74 -7.87 -9.18
C ILE A 58 3.13 -8.37 -7.78
N VAL A 59 2.40 -7.91 -6.77
CA VAL A 59 2.49 -8.39 -5.39
C VAL A 59 1.13 -8.93 -4.99
N GLU A 60 1.08 -10.18 -4.56
CA GLU A 60 -0.14 -10.83 -4.06
C GLU A 60 0.05 -11.19 -2.58
N ALA A 61 -0.97 -10.94 -1.78
CA ALA A 61 -0.98 -11.33 -0.38
C ALA A 61 -2.37 -11.77 0.08
N THR A 62 -2.39 -12.56 1.15
CA THR A 62 -3.61 -12.95 1.85
C THR A 62 -3.48 -12.56 3.30
N ILE A 63 -4.40 -11.74 3.78
CA ILE A 63 -4.41 -11.21 5.13
C ILE A 63 -5.59 -11.83 5.89
N PRO A 64 -5.34 -12.62 6.92
CA PRO A 64 -6.41 -13.17 7.76
C PRO A 64 -6.99 -12.06 8.64
N VAL A 65 -8.30 -11.82 8.53
CA VAL A 65 -9.01 -10.78 9.27
C VAL A 65 -10.07 -11.41 10.17
N PRO A 66 -9.95 -11.32 11.51
CA PRO A 66 -10.97 -11.77 12.42
C PRO A 66 -12.18 -10.81 12.38
N ILE A 67 -13.38 -11.35 12.14
CA ILE A 67 -14.60 -10.57 12.07
C ILE A 67 -15.32 -10.63 13.41
N LYS A 68 -15.30 -9.53 14.16
CA LYS A 68 -15.91 -9.43 15.48
C LYS A 68 -17.43 -9.70 15.45
N ALA A 69 -18.12 -9.17 14.44
CA ALA A 69 -19.56 -9.38 14.25
C ALA A 69 -19.95 -10.85 13.98
N LYS A 70 -18.99 -11.69 13.60
CA LYS A 70 -19.18 -13.13 13.35
C LYS A 70 -18.55 -14.00 14.46
N GLY A 71 -18.46 -13.49 15.69
CA GLY A 71 -17.90 -14.24 16.81
C GLY A 71 -16.39 -14.52 16.70
N GLY A 72 -15.64 -13.69 15.96
CA GLY A 72 -14.21 -13.87 15.78
C GLY A 72 -13.82 -14.83 14.65
N GLN A 73 -14.76 -15.25 13.82
CA GLN A 73 -14.45 -16.06 12.64
C GLN A 73 -13.49 -15.30 11.72
N THR A 74 -12.39 -15.93 11.34
CA THR A 74 -11.38 -15.36 10.44
C THR A 74 -11.81 -15.51 8.98
N VAL A 75 -11.65 -14.43 8.22
CA VAL A 75 -11.85 -14.41 6.77
C VAL A 75 -10.56 -13.94 6.10
N ASP A 76 -10.13 -14.66 5.09
CA ASP A 76 -8.93 -14.36 4.31
C ASP A 76 -9.23 -13.27 3.27
N ILE A 77 -8.62 -12.11 3.44
CA ILE A 77 -8.68 -11.01 2.48
C ILE A 77 -7.52 -11.16 1.49
N ARG A 78 -7.84 -11.52 0.25
CA ARG A 78 -6.87 -11.68 -0.83
C ARG A 78 -6.73 -10.36 -1.57
N ILE A 79 -5.50 -9.90 -1.71
CA ILE A 79 -5.18 -8.61 -2.34
C ILE A 79 -4.14 -8.77 -3.44
N CYS A 80 -4.11 -7.79 -4.32
CA CYS A 80 -3.11 -7.66 -5.37
C CYS A 80 -2.69 -6.21 -5.53
N VAL A 81 -1.40 -5.96 -5.65
CA VAL A 81 -0.82 -4.65 -5.99
C VAL A 81 -0.12 -4.77 -7.33
N VAL A 82 -0.53 -3.94 -8.29
CA VAL A 82 0.12 -3.80 -9.60
C VAL A 82 1.03 -2.58 -9.55
N ASN A 83 2.34 -2.83 -9.61
CA ASN A 83 3.38 -1.83 -9.54
C ASN A 83 3.88 -1.48 -10.95
N GLY A 84 3.23 -0.52 -11.58
CA GLY A 84 3.41 -0.17 -12.99
C GLY A 84 2.42 -0.90 -13.89
N ALA A 85 1.42 -0.16 -14.39
CA ALA A 85 0.33 -0.75 -15.17
C ALA A 85 0.83 -1.48 -16.43
N ASN A 86 1.86 -0.97 -17.08
CA ASN A 86 2.47 -1.59 -18.26
C ASN A 86 3.23 -2.90 -17.96
N GLN A 87 3.51 -3.20 -16.70
CA GLN A 87 4.31 -4.36 -16.29
C GLN A 87 3.46 -5.53 -15.79
N GLY A 88 2.29 -5.29 -15.22
CA GLY A 88 1.52 -6.33 -14.56
C GLY A 88 0.02 -6.31 -14.77
N LEU A 89 -0.56 -5.22 -15.28
CA LEU A 89 -2.01 -5.08 -15.35
C LEU A 89 -2.68 -6.13 -16.24
N GLU A 90 -2.11 -6.41 -17.41
CA GLU A 90 -2.67 -7.39 -18.34
C GLU A 90 -2.75 -8.79 -17.73
N GLU A 91 -1.69 -9.20 -17.07
CA GLU A 91 -1.61 -10.48 -16.36
C GLU A 91 -2.66 -10.57 -15.23
N VAL A 92 -2.80 -9.51 -14.41
CA VAL A 92 -3.80 -9.47 -13.34
C VAL A 92 -5.22 -9.51 -13.91
N LEU A 93 -5.50 -8.79 -15.00
CA LEU A 93 -6.80 -8.85 -15.67
C LEU A 93 -7.10 -10.24 -16.24
N HIS A 94 -6.09 -10.92 -16.79
CA HIS A 94 -6.23 -12.31 -17.24
C HIS A 94 -6.60 -13.23 -16.07
N ARG A 95 -5.90 -13.13 -14.93
CA ARG A 95 -6.21 -13.92 -13.71
C ARG A 95 -7.64 -13.67 -13.21
N VAL A 96 -8.09 -12.40 -13.20
CA VAL A 96 -9.46 -12.03 -12.78
C VAL A 96 -10.52 -12.56 -13.76
N ARG A 97 -10.23 -12.61 -15.06
CA ARG A 97 -11.14 -13.21 -16.05
C ARG A 97 -11.33 -14.72 -15.85
N LEU A 98 -10.26 -15.41 -15.43
CA LEU A 98 -10.30 -16.84 -15.12
C LEU A 98 -11.01 -17.12 -13.78
N ASP A 99 -10.80 -16.28 -12.78
CA ASP A 99 -11.44 -16.38 -11.47
C ASP A 99 -11.82 -14.99 -10.96
N LYS A 100 -13.10 -14.65 -11.09
CA LYS A 100 -13.64 -13.34 -10.65
C LYS A 100 -13.54 -13.10 -9.14
N ASN A 101 -13.38 -14.16 -8.36
CA ASN A 101 -13.29 -14.10 -6.91
C ASN A 101 -11.84 -14.20 -6.41
N ARG A 102 -10.85 -14.15 -7.30
CA ARG A 102 -9.44 -14.31 -6.94
C ARG A 102 -8.98 -13.27 -5.91
N TYR A 103 -9.34 -12.02 -6.12
CA TYR A 103 -8.96 -10.91 -5.23
C TYR A 103 -10.20 -10.20 -4.69
N HIS A 104 -10.10 -9.74 -3.45
CA HIS A 104 -11.09 -8.85 -2.84
C HIS A 104 -10.78 -7.40 -3.14
N PHE A 105 -9.50 -7.06 -3.30
CA PHE A 105 -9.04 -5.71 -3.59
C PHE A 105 -7.80 -5.74 -4.49
N ILE A 106 -7.77 -4.83 -5.47
CA ILE A 106 -6.65 -4.67 -6.41
C ILE A 106 -6.26 -3.20 -6.42
N GLU A 107 -5.01 -2.91 -6.12
CA GLU A 107 -4.41 -1.58 -6.33
C GLU A 107 -3.66 -1.59 -7.65
N VAL A 108 -3.84 -0.54 -8.46
CA VAL A 108 -3.08 -0.35 -9.70
C VAL A 108 -2.38 1.00 -9.65
N MET A 109 -1.05 0.97 -9.60
CA MET A 109 -0.20 2.15 -9.79
C MET A 109 0.31 2.19 -11.22
N ASN A 110 0.07 3.30 -11.92
CA ASN A 110 0.51 3.43 -13.31
C ASN A 110 2.02 3.54 -13.44
N CYS A 111 2.65 4.33 -12.57
CA CYS A 111 4.10 4.49 -12.54
C CYS A 111 4.73 3.43 -11.63
N PRO A 112 5.81 2.75 -12.07
CA PRO A 112 6.58 1.85 -11.19
C PRO A 112 7.08 2.59 -9.95
N GLY A 113 6.92 2.01 -8.77
CA GLY A 113 7.24 2.64 -7.49
C GLY A 113 6.14 3.54 -6.93
N GLY A 114 5.12 3.88 -7.73
CA GLY A 114 4.00 4.75 -7.35
C GLY A 114 4.15 6.18 -7.86
N CYS A 115 3.23 7.06 -7.46
CA CYS A 115 3.16 8.44 -7.91
C CYS A 115 4.40 9.28 -7.55
N VAL A 116 5.08 8.93 -6.47
CA VAL A 116 6.34 9.60 -6.04
C VAL A 116 7.47 9.42 -7.05
N ASN A 117 7.37 8.42 -7.92
CA ASN A 117 8.31 8.15 -9.01
C ASN A 117 7.73 8.50 -10.39
N GLY A 118 6.61 9.19 -10.43
CA GLY A 118 5.94 9.59 -11.67
C GLY A 118 6.54 10.83 -12.31
N GLY A 119 6.11 11.10 -13.55
CA GLY A 119 6.53 12.30 -14.27
C GLY A 119 6.17 13.57 -13.52
N GLY A 120 7.09 14.53 -13.49
CA GLY A 120 6.94 15.79 -12.76
C GLY A 120 7.40 15.75 -11.30
N GLN A 121 7.78 14.59 -10.77
CA GLN A 121 8.40 14.49 -9.44
C GLN A 121 9.89 14.83 -9.51
N PRO A 122 10.46 15.33 -8.39
CA PRO A 122 11.91 15.57 -8.31
C PRO A 122 12.68 14.28 -8.59
N VAL A 123 13.61 14.35 -9.54
CA VAL A 123 14.49 13.22 -9.84
C VAL A 123 15.54 13.08 -8.74
N GLN A 124 15.63 11.93 -8.13
CA GLN A 124 16.68 11.64 -7.15
C GLN A 124 18.03 11.54 -7.86
N PRO A 125 19.12 12.10 -7.29
CA PRO A 125 20.45 11.97 -7.87
C PRO A 125 20.80 10.50 -8.11
N VAL A 126 21.24 10.18 -9.32
CA VAL A 126 21.70 8.84 -9.67
C VAL A 126 22.83 8.45 -8.72
N GLY A 127 22.69 7.38 -8.00
CA GLY A 127 23.68 6.84 -7.06
C GLY A 127 23.31 6.86 -5.59
N THR A 128 22.32 7.64 -5.16
CA THR A 128 21.91 7.68 -3.75
C THR A 128 20.75 6.73 -3.43
N ALA A 129 19.76 6.65 -4.30
CA ALA A 129 18.57 5.83 -4.08
C ALA A 129 18.80 4.33 -4.30
N TRP A 130 19.64 3.99 -5.30
CA TRP A 130 19.93 2.59 -5.66
C TRP A 130 20.95 1.91 -4.75
N LEU A 131 21.83 2.69 -4.12
CA LEU A 131 22.92 2.18 -3.30
C LEU A 131 22.59 2.09 -1.80
N ASN A 132 21.49 2.67 -1.35
CA ASN A 132 21.11 2.63 0.05
C ASN A 132 19.75 1.94 0.25
N PRO A 133 19.75 0.60 0.48
CA PRO A 133 18.52 -0.15 0.71
C PRO A 133 17.79 0.23 2.01
N THR A 134 18.42 1.02 2.88
CA THR A 134 17.83 1.47 4.14
C THR A 134 17.09 2.80 4.05
N LEU A 135 17.14 3.51 2.89
CA LEU A 135 16.38 4.73 2.72
C LEU A 135 14.88 4.46 2.75
N PRO A 136 14.09 5.34 3.37
CA PRO A 136 12.64 5.26 3.34
C PRO A 136 12.13 5.19 1.90
N LEU A 137 11.10 4.41 1.67
CA LEU A 137 10.57 4.11 0.34
C LEU A 137 10.27 5.31 -0.57
N PRO A 138 9.78 6.47 -0.08
CA PRO A 138 9.60 7.64 -0.93
C PRO A 138 10.91 8.13 -1.58
N LEU A 139 12.05 7.76 -1.01
CA LEU A 139 13.39 8.14 -1.48
C LEU A 139 14.10 7.03 -2.26
N ARG A 140 13.43 5.87 -2.44
CA ARG A 140 13.95 4.73 -3.21
C ARG A 140 13.53 4.74 -4.68
N ALA A 141 12.72 5.70 -5.05
CA ALA A 141 12.20 5.75 -6.41
C ALA A 141 13.24 6.12 -7.44
#